data_46fc93a8a53ee3d0cb2ee9e6787a93ea
#
_entry.id   46fc93a8a53ee3d0cb2ee9e6787a93ea
#
_cell.length_a   1.000
_cell.length_b   1.000
_cell.length_c   1.000
_cell.angle_alpha   90.00
_cell.angle_beta   90.00
_cell.angle_gamma   90.00
#
_symmetry.space_group_name_H-M   'P 1'
#
loop_
_entity.id
_entity.type
_entity.pdbx_description
1 polymer ?
#
loop_
_entity_poly.entity_id
_entity_poly.type
_entity_poly.pdbx_seq_one_letter_code
_entity_poly.pdbx_strand_id
1 'polypeptide(L)'
;MYTRQQQYNINRFIEHVQDYCSLFNIDVQFRHGLTCRTPENEVADGFFVEPENGDPGILAIATGGPSDYWITTLGHEFGHVQQWATDDPCYEDTWDAEVDAEKRSHKLMRKFKIPIDREWHKRETDSFLRYIRVNNLV
;
A
#
# COMPACT_ATOMS: atom_id res chain seq x y z
N MET A 1 3.95 -9.47 -18.69
CA MET A 1 3.03 -10.59 -18.34
C MET A 1 3.66 -11.49 -17.29
N TYR A 2 2.88 -11.96 -16.35
CA TYR A 2 3.39 -12.81 -15.27
C TYR A 2 3.33 -14.29 -15.68
N THR A 3 4.34 -15.06 -15.22
CA THR A 3 4.28 -16.52 -15.30
C THR A 3 3.21 -17.04 -14.34
N ARG A 4 2.87 -18.33 -14.45
CA ARG A 4 1.94 -18.98 -13.51
C ARG A 4 2.45 -18.88 -12.07
N GLN A 5 3.76 -19.09 -11.88
CA GLN A 5 4.36 -19.02 -10.54
C GLN A 5 4.31 -17.61 -9.99
N GLN A 6 4.59 -16.61 -10.82
CA GLN A 6 4.52 -15.21 -10.40
C GLN A 6 3.08 -14.82 -10.05
N GLN A 7 2.10 -15.23 -10.86
CA GLN A 7 0.69 -14.97 -10.56
C GLN A 7 0.26 -15.65 -9.27
N TYR A 8 0.70 -16.88 -9.04
CA TYR A 8 0.45 -17.59 -7.80
C TYR A 8 1.03 -16.84 -6.60
N ASN A 9 2.25 -16.34 -6.73
CA ASN A 9 2.91 -15.57 -5.68
C ASN A 9 2.17 -14.26 -5.37
N ILE A 10 1.69 -13.58 -6.41
CA ILE A 10 0.87 -12.36 -6.26
C ILE A 10 -0.42 -12.68 -5.52
N ASN A 11 -1.10 -13.75 -5.90
CA ASN A 11 -2.34 -14.16 -5.24
C ASN A 11 -2.11 -14.48 -3.75
N ARG A 12 -1.00 -15.12 -3.42
CA ARG A 12 -0.64 -15.40 -2.03
C ARG A 12 -0.37 -14.13 -1.24
N PHE A 13 0.27 -13.15 -1.86
CA PHE A 13 0.48 -11.85 -1.24
C PHE A 13 -0.85 -11.15 -0.96
N ILE A 14 -1.76 -11.15 -1.92
CA ILE A 14 -3.09 -10.55 -1.75
C ILE A 14 -3.85 -11.24 -0.60
N GLU A 15 -3.84 -12.56 -0.56
CA GLU A 15 -4.46 -13.34 0.52
C GLU A 15 -3.87 -12.98 1.89
N HIS A 16 -2.55 -12.83 1.95
CA HIS A 16 -1.86 -12.43 3.17
C HIS A 16 -2.35 -11.07 3.67
N VAL A 17 -2.47 -10.10 2.77
CA VAL A 17 -3.00 -8.76 3.10
C VAL A 17 -4.44 -8.86 3.58
N GLN A 18 -5.28 -9.60 2.86
CA GLN A 18 -6.70 -9.77 3.21
C GLN A 18 -6.87 -10.46 4.58
N ASP A 19 -6.11 -11.51 4.83
CA ASP A 19 -6.17 -12.24 6.11
C ASP A 19 -5.74 -11.36 7.28
N TYR A 20 -4.66 -10.62 7.12
CA TYR A 20 -4.19 -9.70 8.15
C TYR A 20 -5.22 -8.60 8.42
N CYS A 21 -5.73 -7.97 7.39
CA CYS A 21 -6.73 -6.90 7.52
C CYS A 21 -8.01 -7.40 8.18
N SER A 22 -8.43 -8.61 7.87
CA SER A 22 -9.61 -9.24 8.45
C SER A 22 -9.50 -9.37 9.98
N LEU A 23 -8.31 -9.60 10.51
CA LEU A 23 -8.08 -9.68 11.97
C LEU A 23 -8.31 -8.33 12.66
N PHE A 24 -8.21 -7.23 11.95
CA PHE A 24 -8.31 -5.88 12.51
C PHE A 24 -9.55 -5.14 12.03
N ASN A 25 -10.54 -5.85 11.47
CA ASN A 25 -11.78 -5.26 10.97
C ASN A 25 -11.53 -4.20 9.88
N ILE A 26 -10.66 -4.53 8.92
CA ILE A 26 -10.35 -3.67 7.77
C ILE A 26 -10.81 -4.37 6.51
N ASP A 27 -11.63 -3.68 5.71
CA ASP A 27 -12.10 -4.16 4.42
C ASP A 27 -11.11 -3.78 3.31
N VAL A 28 -10.63 -4.77 2.56
CA VAL A 28 -9.72 -4.55 1.43
C VAL A 28 -10.55 -4.38 0.16
N GLN A 29 -10.41 -3.24 -0.51
CA GLN A 29 -11.19 -2.89 -1.69
C GLN A 29 -10.28 -2.65 -2.88
N PHE A 30 -10.53 -3.37 -3.97
CA PHE A 30 -9.87 -3.16 -5.25
C PHE A 30 -10.81 -2.36 -6.15
N ARG A 31 -10.39 -1.14 -6.50
CA ARG A 31 -11.20 -0.22 -7.30
C ARG A 31 -10.64 -0.16 -8.72
N HIS A 32 -11.50 -0.27 -9.73
CA HIS A 32 -11.08 -0.50 -11.12
C HIS A 32 -10.55 0.74 -11.86
N GLY A 33 -10.61 1.92 -11.28
CA GLY A 33 -10.10 3.13 -11.91
C GLY A 33 -8.57 3.23 -11.91
N LEU A 34 -8.04 4.21 -12.64
CA LEU A 34 -6.62 4.57 -12.58
C LEU A 34 -6.26 5.20 -11.24
N THR A 35 -7.24 5.85 -10.61
CA THR A 35 -7.16 6.43 -9.27
C THR A 35 -8.44 6.12 -8.53
N CYS A 36 -8.45 6.39 -7.23
CA CYS A 36 -9.65 6.31 -6.40
C CYS A 36 -9.80 7.60 -5.58
N ARG A 37 -10.94 7.75 -4.92
CA ARG A 37 -11.21 8.89 -4.06
C ARG A 37 -11.13 8.48 -2.59
N THR A 38 -10.43 9.29 -1.80
CA THR A 38 -10.41 9.15 -0.35
C THR A 38 -11.76 9.59 0.23
N PRO A 39 -12.05 9.29 1.52
CA PRO A 39 -13.26 9.82 2.17
C PRO A 39 -13.37 11.35 2.13
N GLU A 40 -12.24 12.06 2.07
CA GLU A 40 -12.19 13.52 1.94
C GLU A 40 -12.34 13.99 0.48
N ASN A 41 -12.65 13.07 -0.43
CA ASN A 41 -12.84 13.32 -1.86
C ASN A 41 -11.55 13.77 -2.58
N GLU A 42 -10.38 13.36 -2.09
CA GLU A 42 -9.11 13.61 -2.75
C GLU A 42 -8.75 12.45 -3.67
N VAL A 43 -8.02 12.73 -4.75
CA VAL A 43 -7.54 11.72 -5.68
C VAL A 43 -6.31 11.01 -5.09
N ALA A 44 -6.31 9.67 -5.13
CA ALA A 44 -5.21 8.86 -4.61
C ALA A 44 -5.08 7.57 -5.41
N ASP A 45 -3.90 6.96 -5.35
CA ASP A 45 -3.66 5.63 -5.92
C ASP A 45 -4.15 4.53 -4.97
N GLY A 46 -4.15 4.83 -3.70
CA GLY A 46 -4.66 3.97 -2.64
C GLY A 46 -4.72 4.75 -1.33
N PHE A 47 -5.40 4.19 -0.35
CA PHE A 47 -5.47 4.82 0.97
C PHE A 47 -5.86 3.80 2.04
N PHE A 48 -5.54 4.14 3.27
CA PHE A 48 -5.95 3.40 4.46
C PHE A 48 -6.76 4.31 5.39
N VAL A 49 -7.92 3.82 5.82
CA VAL A 49 -8.77 4.47 6.83
C VAL A 49 -8.89 3.52 8.01
N GLU A 50 -8.56 4.00 9.20
CA GLU A 50 -8.64 3.21 10.42
C GLU A 50 -10.08 2.81 10.75
N PRO A 51 -10.30 1.61 11.35
CA PRO A 51 -11.60 1.28 11.93
C PRO A 51 -11.96 2.27 13.03
N GLU A 52 -13.22 2.66 13.11
CA GLU A 52 -13.66 3.67 14.07
C GLU A 52 -15.11 3.40 14.49
N ASN A 53 -15.36 3.44 15.81
CA ASN A 53 -16.70 3.36 16.38
C ASN A 53 -17.54 2.16 15.89
N GLY A 54 -16.87 1.00 15.70
CA GLY A 54 -17.54 -0.21 15.21
C GLY A 54 -17.63 -0.31 13.70
N ASP A 55 -17.35 0.78 12.98
CA ASP A 55 -17.28 0.75 11.51
C ASP A 55 -15.95 0.12 11.05
N PRO A 56 -15.98 -0.72 10.00
CA PRO A 56 -14.74 -1.29 9.48
C PRO A 56 -13.84 -0.21 8.87
N GLY A 57 -12.52 -0.42 9.01
CA GLY A 57 -11.55 0.36 8.27
C GLY A 57 -11.56 -0.03 6.79
N ILE A 58 -10.87 0.74 5.99
CA ILE A 58 -10.79 0.52 4.54
C ILE A 58 -9.32 0.58 4.09
N LEU A 59 -8.91 -0.44 3.36
CA LEU A 59 -7.67 -0.43 2.59
C LEU A 59 -8.07 -0.49 1.12
N ALA A 60 -7.99 0.64 0.43
CA ALA A 60 -8.45 0.74 -0.96
C ALA A 60 -7.27 0.96 -1.91
N ILE A 61 -7.29 0.27 -3.05
CA ILE A 61 -6.25 0.33 -4.07
C ILE A 61 -6.90 0.47 -5.44
N ALA A 62 -6.43 1.43 -6.23
CA ALA A 62 -6.85 1.59 -7.63
C ALA A 62 -6.05 0.62 -8.50
N THR A 63 -6.73 -0.27 -9.22
CA THR A 63 -6.12 -1.36 -9.98
C THR A 63 -6.21 -1.18 -11.50
N GLY A 64 -6.62 -0.01 -11.98
CA GLY A 64 -6.78 0.24 -13.42
C GLY A 64 -5.48 0.48 -14.18
N GLY A 65 -4.38 0.73 -13.48
CA GLY A 65 -3.06 0.93 -14.07
C GLY A 65 -2.25 -0.36 -14.20
N PRO A 66 -0.95 -0.24 -14.52
CA PRO A 66 -0.07 -1.41 -14.61
C PRO A 66 -0.03 -2.20 -13.31
N SER A 67 0.03 -3.53 -13.42
CA SER A 67 -0.03 -4.42 -12.25
C SER A 67 1.11 -4.17 -11.25
N ASP A 68 2.33 -3.95 -11.73
CA ASP A 68 3.47 -3.66 -10.86
C ASP A 68 3.20 -2.43 -9.98
N TYR A 69 2.54 -1.42 -10.54
CA TYR A 69 2.22 -0.20 -9.84
C TYR A 69 1.22 -0.45 -8.69
N TRP A 70 0.08 -1.05 -8.98
CA TRP A 70 -0.93 -1.23 -7.94
C TRP A 70 -0.53 -2.29 -6.90
N ILE A 71 0.28 -3.29 -7.29
CA ILE A 71 0.80 -4.29 -6.33
C ILE A 71 1.73 -3.62 -5.32
N THR A 72 2.62 -2.75 -5.77
CA THR A 72 3.52 -2.03 -4.86
C THR A 72 2.76 -1.01 -4.01
N THR A 73 1.74 -0.37 -4.57
CA THR A 73 0.86 0.54 -3.82
C THR A 73 0.12 -0.23 -2.72
N LEU A 74 -0.36 -1.42 -3.02
CA LEU A 74 -0.99 -2.29 -2.01
C LEU A 74 -0.02 -2.59 -0.86
N GLY A 75 1.22 -2.94 -1.18
CA GLY A 75 2.25 -3.19 -0.18
C GLY A 75 2.54 -1.95 0.68
N HIS A 76 2.58 -0.78 0.06
CA HIS A 76 2.81 0.49 0.75
C HIS A 76 1.67 0.80 1.73
N GLU A 77 0.43 0.78 1.25
CA GLU A 77 -0.73 1.06 2.09
C GLU A 77 -0.92 0.01 3.18
N PHE A 78 -0.61 -1.25 2.87
CA PHE A 78 -0.60 -2.30 3.88
C PHE A 78 0.48 -2.05 4.94
N GLY A 79 1.60 -1.44 4.57
CA GLY A 79 2.61 -0.99 5.53
C GLY A 79 2.01 -0.04 6.57
N HIS A 80 1.17 0.89 6.16
CA HIS A 80 0.46 1.78 7.09
C HIS A 80 -0.51 1.02 7.99
N VAL A 81 -1.20 0.02 7.46
CA VAL A 81 -2.06 -0.86 8.27
C VAL A 81 -1.25 -1.52 9.38
N GLN A 82 -0.09 -2.08 9.06
CA GLN A 82 0.77 -2.73 10.04
C GLN A 82 1.31 -1.76 11.09
N GLN A 83 1.70 -0.56 10.68
CA GLN A 83 2.13 0.49 11.60
C GLN A 83 1.04 0.80 12.62
N TRP A 84 -0.16 1.03 12.14
CA TRP A 84 -1.31 1.30 13.00
C TRP A 84 -1.63 0.11 13.91
N ALA A 85 -1.70 -1.09 13.35
CA ALA A 85 -2.11 -2.30 14.08
C ALA A 85 -1.12 -2.69 15.19
N THR A 86 0.16 -2.34 15.04
CA THR A 86 1.21 -2.66 16.02
C THR A 86 1.60 -1.47 16.88
N ASP A 87 0.88 -0.36 16.81
CA ASP A 87 1.19 0.88 17.54
C ASP A 87 2.61 1.36 17.29
N ASP A 88 3.09 1.25 16.05
CA ASP A 88 4.43 1.71 15.71
C ASP A 88 4.49 3.24 15.81
N PRO A 89 5.43 3.80 16.59
CA PRO A 89 5.52 5.26 16.75
C PRO A 89 5.71 6.04 15.45
N CYS A 90 6.30 5.43 14.42
CA CYS A 90 6.50 6.09 13.13
C CYS A 90 5.19 6.47 12.44
N TYR A 91 4.08 5.82 12.79
CA TYR A 91 2.77 6.07 12.19
C TYR A 91 2.31 7.52 12.37
N GLU A 92 2.72 8.15 13.46
CA GLU A 92 2.36 9.54 13.77
C GLU A 92 3.21 10.58 13.03
N ASP A 93 4.33 10.16 12.42
CA ASP A 93 5.24 11.03 11.69
C ASP A 93 5.11 10.76 10.19
N THR A 94 4.65 11.76 9.42
CA THR A 94 4.36 11.58 7.99
C THR A 94 5.57 11.07 7.21
N TRP A 95 6.75 11.66 7.40
CA TRP A 95 7.95 11.26 6.68
C TRP A 95 8.36 9.84 7.06
N ASP A 96 8.51 9.59 8.37
CA ASP A 96 8.96 8.29 8.85
C ASP A 96 7.96 7.17 8.49
N ALA A 97 6.66 7.45 8.59
CA ALA A 97 5.63 6.50 8.21
C ALA A 97 5.72 6.12 6.72
N GLU A 98 5.92 7.11 5.85
CA GLU A 98 6.00 6.87 4.41
C GLU A 98 7.25 6.10 4.04
N VAL A 99 8.41 6.47 4.59
CA VAL A 99 9.68 5.77 4.35
C VAL A 99 9.59 4.32 4.84
N ASP A 100 9.04 4.12 6.03
CA ASP A 100 8.89 2.78 6.60
C ASP A 100 7.89 1.94 5.82
N ALA A 101 6.77 2.52 5.37
CA ALA A 101 5.78 1.82 4.55
C ALA A 101 6.40 1.31 3.24
N GLU A 102 7.23 2.12 2.59
CA GLU A 102 7.96 1.71 1.38
C GLU A 102 8.91 0.55 1.67
N LYS A 103 9.65 0.60 2.78
CA LYS A 103 10.55 -0.49 3.18
C LYS A 103 9.77 -1.79 3.42
N ARG A 104 8.62 -1.71 4.07
CA ARG A 104 7.74 -2.86 4.31
C ARG A 104 7.22 -3.44 3.00
N SER A 105 6.83 -2.58 2.06
CA SER A 105 6.37 -3.01 0.73
C SER A 105 7.47 -3.80 0.01
N HIS A 106 8.68 -3.26 -0.06
CA HIS A 106 9.81 -3.94 -0.72
C HIS A 106 10.14 -5.28 -0.07
N LYS A 107 10.11 -5.32 1.25
CA LYS A 107 10.35 -6.55 2.01
C LYS A 107 9.33 -7.63 1.68
N LEU A 108 8.05 -7.25 1.55
CA LEU A 108 6.98 -8.17 1.18
C LEU A 108 7.13 -8.66 -0.26
N MET A 109 7.49 -7.77 -1.19
CA MET A 109 7.73 -8.17 -2.58
C MET A 109 8.84 -9.22 -2.66
N ARG A 110 9.93 -9.04 -1.90
CA ARG A 110 10.99 -10.05 -1.82
C ARG A 110 10.52 -11.34 -1.17
N LYS A 111 9.78 -11.24 -0.07
CA LYS A 111 9.27 -12.42 0.65
C LYS A 111 8.38 -13.29 -0.23
N PHE A 112 7.49 -12.68 -0.99
CA PHE A 112 6.55 -13.39 -1.86
C PHE A 112 7.11 -13.63 -3.26
N LYS A 113 8.36 -13.24 -3.54
CA LYS A 113 9.03 -13.40 -4.83
C LYS A 113 8.22 -12.80 -5.98
N ILE A 114 7.74 -11.59 -5.77
CA ILE A 114 7.00 -10.83 -6.78
C ILE A 114 8.00 -10.00 -7.57
N PRO A 115 8.02 -10.10 -8.91
CA PRO A 115 8.91 -9.30 -9.72
C PRO A 115 8.48 -7.83 -9.72
N ILE A 116 9.46 -6.93 -9.57
CA ILE A 116 9.24 -5.49 -9.65
C ILE A 116 10.31 -4.91 -10.55
N ASP A 117 9.94 -3.96 -11.40
CA ASP A 117 10.90 -3.15 -12.12
C ASP A 117 11.58 -2.22 -11.10
N ARG A 118 12.83 -2.55 -10.73
CA ARG A 118 13.57 -1.84 -9.69
C ARG A 118 13.86 -0.39 -10.06
N GLU A 119 14.19 -0.13 -11.32
CA GLU A 119 14.49 1.23 -11.78
C GLU A 119 13.26 2.12 -11.74
N TRP A 120 12.16 1.62 -12.30
CA TRP A 120 10.88 2.32 -12.26
C TRP A 120 10.45 2.58 -10.81
N HIS A 121 10.52 1.58 -9.97
CA HIS A 121 10.11 1.67 -8.58
C HIS A 121 10.96 2.67 -7.80
N LYS A 122 12.26 2.67 -8.03
CA LYS A 122 13.17 3.66 -7.42
C LYS A 122 12.79 5.07 -7.83
N ARG A 123 12.51 5.31 -9.11
CA ARG A 123 12.11 6.63 -9.60
C ARG A 123 10.81 7.11 -8.95
N GLU A 124 9.81 6.22 -8.84
CA GLU A 124 8.54 6.55 -8.22
C GLU A 124 8.70 6.87 -6.74
N THR A 125 9.49 6.08 -6.02
CA THR A 125 9.79 6.31 -4.60
C THR A 125 10.52 7.63 -4.40
N ASP A 126 11.57 7.91 -5.19
CA ASP A 126 12.33 9.15 -5.09
C ASP A 126 11.45 10.37 -5.40
N SER A 127 10.58 10.26 -6.40
CA SER A 127 9.63 11.31 -6.77
C SER A 127 8.65 11.59 -5.63
N PHE A 128 8.12 10.55 -5.02
CA PHE A 128 7.17 10.65 -3.90
C PHE A 128 7.82 11.27 -2.66
N LEU A 129 9.02 10.84 -2.32
CA LEU A 129 9.76 11.40 -1.18
C LEU A 129 10.10 12.87 -1.41
N ARG A 130 10.43 13.24 -2.65
CA ARG A 130 10.65 14.63 -3.03
C ARG A 130 9.38 15.45 -2.87
N TYR A 131 8.24 14.90 -3.30
CA TYR A 131 6.94 15.56 -3.14
C TYR A 131 6.65 15.86 -1.67
N ILE A 132 6.85 14.90 -0.78
CA ILE A 132 6.65 15.09 0.66
C ILE A 132 7.50 16.23 1.19
N ARG A 133 8.78 16.25 0.80
CA ARG A 133 9.73 17.28 1.24
C ARG A 133 9.33 18.68 0.75
N VAL A 134 9.00 18.79 -0.54
CA VAL A 134 8.64 20.08 -1.15
C VAL A 134 7.36 20.63 -0.56
N ASN A 135 6.41 19.77 -0.22
CA ASN A 135 5.13 20.18 0.34
C ASN A 135 5.12 20.29 1.86
N ASN A 136 6.31 20.19 2.47
CA ASN A 136 6.46 20.39 3.92
C ASN A 136 5.64 19.43 4.78
N LEU A 137 5.50 18.18 4.31
CA LEU A 137 4.72 17.15 4.98
C LEU A 137 5.56 16.36 6.00
N VAL A 138 6.76 16.83 6.27
CA VAL A 138 7.69 16.20 7.20
C VAL A 138 7.65 16.93 8.53
#